data_e20d6c8d8510adb0ecf38a7963c416c3
#
_entry.id   e20d6c8d8510adb0ecf38a7963c416c3
#
_cell.length_a   1.000
_cell.length_b   1.000
_cell.length_c   1.000
_cell.angle_alpha   90.00
_cell.angle_beta   90.00
_cell.angle_gamma   90.00
#
_symmetry.space_group_name_H-M   'P 1'
#
loop_
_entity.id
_entity.type
_entity.pdbx_description
1 polymer ?
#
loop_
_entity_poly.entity_id
_entity_poly.type
_entity_poly.pdbx_seq_one_letter_code
_entity_poly.pdbx_strand_id
1 'polypeptide(L)'
;LDISMGGSTNTVLHLLAAAQEAGVNFTMADIDRMSRRVPCLAKVAPATQKYHMEDVHRAGGIMAILGELDRAGLLNRDCPTVLYPTLGEALDCCDVKRNADPRMHEYFRAAPGGVPTQTAFSQSRRYPKLDLDRANGCIRDKAHAYSQDGGRAGLFGNIVEKGCIVQTA
;
A
#
# COMPACT_ATOMS: atom_id res chain seq x y z
N LEU A 1 -1.32 5.10 -3.15
CA LEU A 1 -1.37 3.85 -2.40
C LEU A 1 -1.58 2.63 -3.32
N ASP A 2 -2.67 2.55 -4.08
CA ASP A 2 -2.97 1.41 -4.97
C ASP A 2 -1.80 1.07 -5.91
N ILE A 3 -1.21 2.09 -6.52
CA ILE A 3 -0.04 1.98 -7.39
C ILE A 3 1.17 1.40 -6.64
N SER A 4 1.41 1.85 -5.40
CA SER A 4 2.59 1.46 -4.62
C SER A 4 2.51 0.05 -4.04
N MET A 5 1.34 -0.56 -4.03
CA MET A 5 1.15 -1.94 -3.54
C MET A 5 0.68 -2.93 -4.61
N GLY A 6 0.62 -2.51 -5.88
CA GLY A 6 0.11 -3.36 -6.95
C GLY A 6 -1.31 -3.87 -6.67
N GLY A 7 -2.18 -2.98 -6.16
CA GLY A 7 -3.53 -3.32 -5.74
C GLY A 7 -4.45 -3.82 -6.87
N SER A 8 -5.76 -3.86 -6.70
CA SER A 8 -6.68 -4.36 -7.71
C SER A 8 -6.90 -3.40 -8.88
N THR A 9 -6.94 -3.89 -10.13
CA THR A 9 -7.34 -3.08 -11.29
C THR A 9 -8.77 -2.53 -11.17
N ASN A 10 -9.61 -3.15 -10.37
CA ASN A 10 -10.94 -2.64 -10.05
C ASN A 10 -10.89 -1.27 -9.34
N THR A 11 -9.83 -0.98 -8.59
CA THR A 11 -9.64 0.33 -7.95
C THR A 11 -9.65 1.45 -8.98
N VAL A 12 -9.06 1.23 -10.16
CA VAL A 12 -9.05 2.21 -11.26
C VAL A 12 -10.48 2.54 -11.71
N LEU A 13 -11.30 1.51 -11.94
CA LEU A 13 -12.70 1.69 -12.34
C LEU A 13 -13.48 2.48 -11.29
N HIS A 14 -13.34 2.11 -10.04
CA HIS A 14 -14.06 2.75 -8.94
C HIS A 14 -13.60 4.18 -8.67
N LEU A 15 -12.30 4.47 -8.76
CA LEU A 15 -11.77 5.82 -8.60
C LEU A 15 -12.23 6.76 -9.73
N LEU A 16 -12.26 6.28 -10.97
CA LEU A 16 -12.77 7.07 -12.09
C LEU A 16 -14.26 7.35 -11.95
N ALA A 17 -15.04 6.36 -11.53
CA ALA A 17 -16.48 6.53 -11.27
C ALA A 17 -16.73 7.52 -10.11
N ALA A 18 -16.01 7.36 -9.00
CA ALA A 18 -16.13 8.27 -7.87
C ALA A 18 -15.71 9.72 -8.20
N ALA A 19 -14.66 9.88 -9.00
CA ALA A 19 -14.23 11.20 -9.47
C ALA A 19 -15.31 11.86 -10.35
N GLN A 20 -15.92 11.10 -11.26
CA GLN A 20 -17.02 11.58 -12.09
C GLN A 20 -18.21 12.03 -11.26
N GLU A 21 -18.66 11.22 -10.31
CA GLU A 21 -19.77 11.57 -9.40
C GLU A 21 -19.46 12.81 -8.54
N ALA A 22 -18.21 12.96 -8.12
CA ALA A 22 -17.76 14.10 -7.32
C ALA A 22 -17.44 15.35 -8.17
N GLY A 23 -17.57 15.30 -9.49
CA GLY A 23 -17.21 16.41 -10.40
C GLY A 23 -15.71 16.74 -10.42
N VAL A 24 -14.86 15.75 -10.06
CA VAL A 24 -13.41 15.90 -10.04
C VAL A 24 -12.83 15.49 -11.40
N ASN A 25 -12.05 16.38 -12.01
CA ASN A 25 -11.35 16.06 -13.26
C ASN A 25 -10.17 15.12 -12.97
N PHE A 26 -10.41 13.81 -13.02
CA PHE A 26 -9.43 12.75 -12.81
C PHE A 26 -9.59 11.68 -13.91
N THR A 27 -8.50 11.36 -14.59
CA THR A 27 -8.51 10.58 -15.82
C THR A 27 -7.52 9.41 -15.76
N MET A 28 -7.60 8.52 -16.78
CA MET A 28 -6.61 7.44 -16.98
C MET A 28 -5.18 7.98 -17.14
N ALA A 29 -5.03 9.14 -17.78
CA ALA A 29 -3.72 9.78 -17.95
C ALA A 29 -3.13 10.24 -16.60
N ASP A 30 -3.97 10.64 -15.65
CA ASP A 30 -3.52 10.97 -14.29
C ASP A 30 -3.00 9.75 -13.57
N ILE A 31 -3.68 8.62 -13.72
CA ILE A 31 -3.27 7.34 -13.13
C ILE A 31 -1.92 6.90 -13.71
N ASP A 32 -1.74 6.94 -15.04
CA ASP A 32 -0.48 6.59 -15.69
C ASP A 32 0.67 7.51 -15.24
N ARG A 33 0.41 8.82 -15.20
CA ARG A 33 1.39 9.80 -14.69
C ARG A 33 1.80 9.53 -13.25
N MET A 34 0.85 9.16 -12.40
CA MET A 34 1.14 8.79 -10.99
C MET A 34 1.95 7.50 -10.93
N SER A 35 1.63 6.52 -11.75
CA SER A 35 2.34 5.24 -11.78
C SER A 35 3.81 5.39 -12.14
N ARG A 36 4.14 6.30 -13.06
CA ARG A 36 5.55 6.59 -13.43
C ARG A 36 6.36 7.30 -12.34
N ARG A 37 5.70 7.81 -11.30
CA ARG A 37 6.34 8.58 -10.21
C ARG A 37 6.39 7.84 -8.90
N VAL A 38 5.51 6.90 -8.69
CA VAL A 38 5.31 6.21 -7.41
C VAL A 38 5.87 4.80 -7.51
N PRO A 39 6.91 4.45 -6.74
CA PRO A 39 7.48 3.11 -6.79
C PRO A 39 6.55 2.05 -6.23
N CYS A 40 6.74 0.79 -6.63
CA CYS A 40 6.07 -0.36 -6.06
C CYS A 40 6.79 -0.77 -4.76
N LEU A 41 6.19 -0.46 -3.61
CA LEU A 41 6.77 -0.67 -2.29
C LEU A 41 6.30 -1.95 -1.60
N ALA A 42 5.16 -2.50 -2.01
CA ALA A 42 4.63 -3.75 -1.48
C ALA A 42 4.12 -4.62 -2.63
N LYS A 43 4.26 -5.92 -2.48
CA LYS A 43 3.80 -6.90 -3.45
C LYS A 43 3.21 -8.09 -2.71
N VAL A 44 1.95 -8.40 -3.02
CA VAL A 44 1.20 -9.46 -2.34
C VAL A 44 0.52 -10.39 -3.36
N ALA A 45 0.08 -11.55 -2.90
CA ALA A 45 -0.67 -12.49 -3.73
C ALA A 45 -1.88 -11.78 -4.41
N PRO A 46 -2.17 -12.07 -5.68
CA PRO A 46 -1.55 -13.10 -6.55
C PRO A 46 -0.26 -12.66 -7.27
N ALA A 47 0.18 -11.40 -7.13
CA ALA A 47 1.37 -10.87 -7.80
C ALA A 47 2.69 -11.48 -7.26
N THR A 48 2.65 -12.12 -6.11
CA THR A 48 3.71 -12.96 -5.54
C THR A 48 3.11 -14.09 -4.72
N GLN A 49 3.80 -15.22 -4.61
CA GLN A 49 3.42 -16.29 -3.70
C GLN A 49 4.02 -16.13 -2.29
N LYS A 50 4.93 -15.16 -2.11
CA LYS A 50 5.69 -15.00 -0.87
C LYS A 50 4.92 -14.28 0.22
N TYR A 51 4.12 -13.27 -0.14
CA TYR A 51 3.45 -12.38 0.80
C TYR A 51 1.95 -12.32 0.56
N HIS A 52 1.19 -12.22 1.65
CA HIS A 52 -0.25 -12.07 1.67
C HIS A 52 -0.64 -10.82 2.47
N MET A 53 -1.92 -10.48 2.56
CA MET A 53 -2.37 -9.30 3.31
C MET A 53 -2.03 -9.36 4.80
N GLU A 54 -1.91 -10.56 5.39
CA GLU A 54 -1.46 -10.72 6.77
C GLU A 54 0.00 -10.26 6.98
N ASP A 55 0.86 -10.43 5.96
CA ASP A 55 2.24 -9.93 6.01
C ASP A 55 2.28 -8.40 5.94
N VAL A 56 1.39 -7.79 5.14
CA VAL A 56 1.21 -6.32 5.15
C VAL A 56 0.76 -5.85 6.52
N HIS A 57 -0.20 -6.53 7.15
CA HIS A 57 -0.63 -6.21 8.52
C HIS A 57 0.55 -6.28 9.48
N ARG A 58 1.29 -7.38 9.51
CA ARG A 58 2.47 -7.57 10.36
C ARG A 58 3.58 -6.55 10.09
N ALA A 59 3.65 -5.99 8.89
CA ALA A 59 4.59 -4.93 8.52
C ALA A 59 4.13 -3.51 8.94
N GLY A 60 2.95 -3.39 9.57
CA GLY A 60 2.36 -2.13 10.03
C GLY A 60 1.19 -1.64 9.18
N GLY A 61 0.65 -2.48 8.30
CA GLY A 61 -0.56 -2.22 7.54
C GLY A 61 -0.41 -1.13 6.47
N ILE A 62 -1.54 -0.61 6.06
CA ILE A 62 -1.61 0.45 5.04
C ILE A 62 -0.89 1.73 5.47
N MET A 63 -0.94 2.07 6.77
CA MET A 63 -0.27 3.25 7.29
C MET A 63 1.26 3.15 7.19
N ALA A 64 1.82 1.93 7.24
CA ALA A 64 3.24 1.73 7.00
C ALA A 64 3.64 1.96 5.52
N ILE A 65 2.81 1.55 4.56
CA ILE A 65 3.03 1.86 3.13
C ILE A 65 2.96 3.38 2.89
N LEU A 66 1.94 4.05 3.43
CA LEU A 66 1.82 5.50 3.38
C LEU A 66 3.00 6.19 4.08
N GLY A 67 3.46 5.64 5.19
CA GLY A 67 4.64 6.14 5.90
C GLY A 67 5.92 6.06 5.05
N GLU A 68 6.11 5.00 4.27
CA GLU A 68 7.26 4.92 3.35
C GLU A 68 7.11 5.88 2.15
N LEU A 69 5.90 6.07 1.63
CA LEU A 69 5.63 7.10 0.60
C LEU A 69 5.91 8.50 1.12
N ASP A 70 5.55 8.79 2.36
CA ASP A 70 5.81 10.08 3.01
C ASP A 70 7.32 10.32 3.21
N ARG A 71 8.05 9.32 3.70
CA ARG A 71 9.52 9.38 3.80
C ARG A 71 10.20 9.59 2.44
N ALA A 72 9.57 9.12 1.37
CA ALA A 72 10.02 9.32 -0.01
C ALA A 72 9.63 10.69 -0.60
N GLY A 73 8.87 11.53 0.12
CA GLY A 73 8.38 12.82 -0.35
C GLY A 73 7.29 12.71 -1.43
N LEU A 74 6.54 11.61 -1.44
CA LEU A 74 5.54 11.30 -2.47
C LEU A 74 4.09 11.44 -1.97
N LEU A 75 3.89 12.02 -0.79
CA LEU A 75 2.59 12.13 -0.15
C LEU A 75 2.26 13.59 0.17
N ASN A 76 0.99 13.97 -0.01
CA ASN A 76 0.50 15.25 0.48
C ASN A 76 0.02 15.08 1.93
N ARG A 77 0.79 15.62 2.88
CA ARG A 77 0.51 15.51 4.32
C ARG A 77 -0.70 16.34 4.78
N ASP A 78 -1.04 17.40 4.04
CA ASP A 78 -2.07 18.36 4.43
C ASP A 78 -3.49 17.90 4.06
N CYS A 79 -3.62 16.76 3.35
CA CYS A 79 -4.93 16.21 3.03
C CYS A 79 -5.71 15.87 4.29
N PRO A 80 -6.99 16.30 4.40
CA PRO A 80 -7.84 15.93 5.51
C PRO A 80 -8.14 14.41 5.50
N THR A 81 -8.38 13.86 6.67
CA THR A 81 -8.80 12.46 6.85
C THR A 81 -10.07 12.39 7.68
N VAL A 82 -10.70 11.21 7.71
CA VAL A 82 -11.95 11.02 8.50
C VAL A 82 -11.69 11.11 10.01
N LEU A 83 -10.51 10.61 10.46
CA LEU A 83 -10.22 10.49 11.91
C LEU A 83 -9.23 11.54 12.42
N TYR A 84 -8.46 12.16 11.53
CA TYR A 84 -7.42 13.13 11.89
C TYR A 84 -7.57 14.38 11.04
N PRO A 85 -7.23 15.57 11.56
CA PRO A 85 -7.27 16.81 10.78
C PRO A 85 -6.47 16.73 9.48
N THR A 86 -5.31 16.05 9.52
CA THR A 86 -4.45 15.87 8.37
C THR A 86 -3.92 14.45 8.26
N LEU A 87 -3.52 14.06 7.04
CA LEU A 87 -2.85 12.78 6.80
C LEU A 87 -1.49 12.73 7.51
N GLY A 88 -0.82 13.87 7.66
CA GLY A 88 0.42 13.97 8.43
C GLY A 88 0.24 13.53 9.87
N GLU A 89 -0.78 14.07 10.57
CA GLU A 89 -1.11 13.69 11.94
C GLU A 89 -1.51 12.21 12.04
N ALA A 90 -2.28 11.72 11.06
CA ALA A 90 -2.63 10.31 10.99
C ALA A 90 -1.38 9.42 10.91
N LEU A 91 -0.40 9.80 10.10
CA LEU A 91 0.86 9.05 9.98
C LEU A 91 1.70 9.12 11.25
N ASP A 92 1.78 10.29 11.88
CA ASP A 92 2.54 10.47 13.11
C ASP A 92 1.95 9.62 14.26
N CYS A 93 0.63 9.41 14.26
CA CYS A 93 -0.06 8.54 15.22
C CYS A 93 -0.03 7.04 14.86
N CYS A 94 -0.15 6.69 13.57
CA CYS A 94 -0.49 5.31 13.15
C CYS A 94 0.62 4.58 12.38
N ASP A 95 1.70 5.23 11.98
CA ASP A 95 2.85 4.55 11.37
C ASP A 95 3.70 3.89 12.46
N VAL A 96 3.81 2.56 12.42
CA VAL A 96 4.55 1.75 13.41
C VAL A 96 6.03 2.11 13.53
N LYS A 97 6.62 2.78 12.54
CA LYS A 97 8.01 3.27 12.62
C LYS A 97 8.12 4.63 13.31
N ARG A 98 7.03 5.36 13.45
CA ARG A 98 6.97 6.67 14.11
C ARG A 98 6.44 6.55 15.53
N ASN A 99 5.42 5.75 15.70
CA ASN A 99 4.77 5.55 16.98
C ASN A 99 5.23 4.23 17.62
N ALA A 100 5.96 4.34 18.70
CA ALA A 100 6.48 3.20 19.46
C ALA A 100 5.52 2.69 20.56
N ASP A 101 4.22 3.05 20.52
CA ASP A 101 3.24 2.57 21.49
C ASP A 101 3.21 1.02 21.47
N PRO A 102 3.49 0.35 22.60
CA PRO A 102 3.47 -1.10 22.68
C PRO A 102 2.13 -1.72 22.29
N ARG A 103 1.01 -1.02 22.51
CA ARG A 103 -0.33 -1.51 22.13
C ARG A 103 -0.49 -1.58 20.61
N MET A 104 0.06 -0.60 19.87
CA MET A 104 0.07 -0.63 18.42
C MET A 104 0.93 -1.79 17.89
N HIS A 105 2.12 -1.96 18.44
CA HIS A 105 2.99 -3.09 18.07
C HIS A 105 2.32 -4.43 18.36
N GLU A 106 1.64 -4.55 19.49
CA GLU A 106 0.90 -5.74 19.84
C GLU A 106 -0.28 -6.01 18.89
N TYR A 107 -1.00 -4.95 18.47
CA TYR A 107 -2.08 -5.03 17.49
C TYR A 107 -1.58 -5.61 16.16
N PHE A 108 -0.49 -5.10 15.63
CA PHE A 108 0.06 -5.55 14.34
C PHE A 108 0.74 -6.92 14.39
N ARG A 109 1.02 -7.46 15.57
CA ARG A 109 1.50 -8.83 15.74
C ARG A 109 0.39 -9.87 15.69
N ALA A 110 -0.86 -9.48 15.86
CA ALA A 110 -1.99 -10.41 15.86
C ALA A 110 -2.17 -11.07 14.49
N ALA A 111 -2.42 -12.38 14.49
CA ALA A 111 -2.82 -13.08 13.28
C ALA A 111 -4.28 -12.71 12.92
N PRO A 112 -4.62 -12.59 11.63
CA PRO A 112 -5.95 -12.25 11.18
C PRO A 112 -7.01 -13.22 11.69
N GLY A 113 -8.18 -12.69 12.09
CA GLY A 113 -9.30 -13.49 12.58
C GLY A 113 -9.04 -14.25 13.88
N GLY A 114 -7.93 -13.99 14.57
CA GLY A 114 -7.56 -14.66 15.82
C GLY A 114 -7.25 -16.14 15.68
N VAL A 115 -7.00 -16.63 14.46
CA VAL A 115 -6.54 -18.00 14.20
C VAL A 115 -5.05 -18.13 14.54
N PRO A 116 -4.52 -19.37 14.73
CA PRO A 116 -3.08 -19.57 14.89
C PRO A 116 -2.28 -19.04 13.71
N THR A 117 -1.08 -18.55 14.01
CA THR A 117 -0.13 -18.13 12.94
C THR A 117 0.26 -19.33 12.08
N GLN A 118 0.70 -19.08 10.85
CA GLN A 118 1.16 -20.12 9.93
C GLN A 118 2.55 -20.71 10.29
N THR A 119 3.06 -20.40 11.47
CA THR A 119 4.32 -20.98 11.94
C THR A 119 4.09 -22.45 12.27
N ALA A 120 4.88 -23.34 11.64
CA ALA A 120 4.78 -24.78 11.83
C ALA A 120 4.85 -25.15 13.32
N PHE A 121 3.97 -26.07 13.73
CA PHE A 121 3.83 -26.56 15.11
C PHE A 121 3.49 -25.51 16.18
N SER A 122 3.18 -24.27 15.78
CA SER A 122 2.77 -23.21 16.71
C SER A 122 1.25 -23.15 16.85
N GLN A 123 0.78 -22.91 18.08
CA GLN A 123 -0.61 -22.52 18.38
C GLN A 123 -0.72 -21.04 18.73
N SER A 124 0.35 -20.28 18.54
CA SER A 124 0.36 -18.85 18.80
C SER A 124 -0.58 -18.13 17.83
N ARG A 125 -1.39 -17.22 18.37
CA ARG A 125 -2.24 -16.31 17.59
C ARG A 125 -1.55 -14.97 17.33
N ARG A 126 -0.26 -14.86 17.61
CA ARG A 126 0.55 -13.66 17.44
C ARG A 126 1.92 -14.01 16.91
N TYR A 127 2.39 -13.21 15.99
CA TYR A 127 3.74 -13.32 15.49
C TYR A 127 4.74 -12.86 16.58
N PRO A 128 5.94 -13.45 16.67
CA PRO A 128 6.93 -13.08 17.67
C PRO A 128 7.43 -11.64 17.51
N LYS A 129 7.43 -11.10 16.28
CA LYS A 129 7.88 -9.73 15.96
C LYS A 129 7.17 -9.19 14.73
N LEU A 130 7.15 -7.86 14.60
CA LEU A 130 6.75 -7.17 13.37
C LEU A 130 7.78 -7.38 12.26
N ASP A 131 7.32 -7.25 11.01
CA ASP A 131 8.20 -7.13 9.84
C ASP A 131 8.50 -5.64 9.60
N LEU A 132 9.58 -5.16 10.17
CA LEU A 132 10.06 -3.78 10.00
C LEU A 132 11.24 -3.68 9.03
N ASP A 133 11.64 -4.78 8.39
CA ASP A 133 12.70 -4.79 7.38
C ASP A 133 12.21 -4.15 6.08
N ARG A 134 12.65 -2.91 5.85
CA ARG A 134 12.28 -2.15 4.64
C ARG A 134 13.19 -2.42 3.44
N ALA A 135 14.22 -3.21 3.61
CA ALA A 135 15.08 -3.66 2.51
C ALA A 135 14.60 -4.99 1.89
N ASN A 136 14.22 -5.97 2.73
CA ASN A 136 13.92 -7.33 2.28
C ASN A 136 12.53 -7.84 2.71
N GLY A 137 11.82 -7.08 3.53
CA GLY A 137 10.50 -7.42 4.05
C GLY A 137 9.37 -7.27 3.03
N CYS A 138 8.13 -7.41 3.53
CA CYS A 138 6.92 -7.28 2.72
C CYS A 138 6.73 -5.86 2.19
N ILE A 139 6.85 -4.86 3.08
CA ILE A 139 6.82 -3.43 2.72
C ILE A 139 8.25 -2.93 2.63
N ARG A 140 8.62 -2.36 1.50
CA ARG A 140 9.97 -1.84 1.24
C ARG A 140 10.00 -0.33 1.22
N ASP A 141 11.18 0.25 1.46
CA ASP A 141 11.42 1.65 1.23
C ASP A 141 11.67 1.96 -0.26
N LYS A 142 11.80 3.24 -0.60
CA LYS A 142 12.01 3.68 -1.98
C LYS A 142 13.31 3.13 -2.59
N ALA A 143 14.38 2.99 -1.79
CA ALA A 143 15.67 2.51 -2.29
C ALA A 143 15.63 1.02 -2.66
N HIS A 144 14.80 0.25 -1.98
CA HIS A 144 14.66 -1.20 -2.14
C HIS A 144 13.33 -1.61 -2.79
N ALA A 145 12.62 -0.67 -3.41
CA ALA A 145 11.34 -0.92 -4.07
C ALA A 145 11.39 -2.12 -5.02
N TYR A 146 10.29 -2.84 -5.16
CA TYR A 146 10.15 -3.95 -6.12
C TYR A 146 10.31 -3.49 -7.56
N SER A 147 9.85 -2.27 -7.86
CA SER A 147 10.15 -1.53 -9.09
C SER A 147 10.15 -0.03 -8.79
N GLN A 148 10.91 0.74 -9.56
CA GLN A 148 10.94 2.21 -9.42
C GLN A 148 9.70 2.87 -10.03
N ASP A 149 9.04 2.20 -10.98
CA ASP A 149 7.71 2.54 -11.46
C ASP A 149 6.65 1.81 -10.63
N GLY A 150 5.43 2.34 -10.63
CA GLY A 150 4.31 1.74 -9.92
C GLY A 150 3.89 0.39 -10.47
N GLY A 151 3.12 -0.36 -9.70
CA GLY A 151 2.62 -1.69 -10.08
C GLY A 151 1.56 -1.69 -11.19
N ARG A 152 1.39 -0.57 -11.90
CA ARG A 152 0.40 -0.41 -12.97
C ARG A 152 0.93 0.44 -14.11
N ALA A 153 0.47 0.16 -15.35
CA ALA A 153 0.75 1.01 -16.51
C ALA A 153 -0.53 1.26 -17.31
N GLY A 154 -0.71 2.50 -17.76
CA GLY A 154 -1.71 2.86 -18.75
C GLY A 154 -1.16 2.59 -20.16
N LEU A 155 -1.88 1.82 -20.96
CA LEU A 155 -1.54 1.56 -22.35
C LEU A 155 -2.58 2.21 -23.26
N PHE A 156 -2.11 2.82 -24.34
CA PHE A 156 -2.93 3.47 -25.36
C PHE A 156 -2.50 3.00 -26.74
N GLY A 157 -3.45 2.89 -27.64
CA GLY A 157 -3.17 2.48 -29.01
C GLY A 157 -4.44 2.39 -29.86
N ASN A 158 -4.27 2.02 -31.11
CA ASN A 158 -5.36 1.94 -32.08
C ASN A 158 -6.44 0.90 -31.73
N ILE A 159 -6.13 -0.09 -30.91
CA ILE A 159 -7.11 -1.08 -30.41
C ILE A 159 -7.80 -0.56 -29.14
N VAL A 160 -7.11 0.26 -28.35
CA VAL A 160 -7.58 0.77 -27.05
C VAL A 160 -7.35 2.28 -27.00
N GLU A 161 -8.12 3.02 -27.80
CA GLU A 161 -7.97 4.48 -27.95
C GLU A 161 -8.19 5.23 -26.63
N LYS A 162 -9.12 4.76 -25.80
CA LYS A 162 -9.41 5.35 -24.48
C LYS A 162 -8.49 4.85 -23.35
N GLY A 163 -7.54 4.00 -23.69
CA GLY A 163 -6.60 3.42 -22.74
C GLY A 163 -7.11 2.18 -22.01
N CYS A 164 -6.16 1.35 -21.57
CA CYS A 164 -6.39 0.24 -20.64
C CYS A 164 -5.33 0.25 -19.55
N ILE A 165 -5.60 -0.49 -18.48
CA ILE A 165 -4.67 -0.68 -17.36
C ILE A 165 -4.14 -2.10 -17.39
N VAL A 166 -2.83 -2.23 -17.23
CA VAL A 166 -2.17 -3.50 -16.95
C VAL A 166 -1.50 -3.47 -15.59
N GLN A 167 -1.50 -4.60 -14.92
CA GLN A 167 -0.73 -4.79 -13.70
C GLN A 167 0.69 -5.21 -14.08
N THR A 168 1.67 -4.47 -13.57
CA THR A 168 3.11 -4.68 -13.84
C THR A 168 3.89 -5.17 -12.63
N ALA A 169 3.27 -5.17 -11.46
CA ALA A 169 3.85 -5.63 -10.20
C ALA A 169 3.53 -7.11 -9.92
#